data_ea07b13b472f65588a9e97da5318a570
#
_entry.id   ea07b13b472f65588a9e97da5318a570
#
_cell.length_a   1.000
_cell.length_b   1.000
_cell.length_c   1.000
_cell.angle_alpha   90.00
_cell.angle_beta   90.00
_cell.angle_gamma   90.00
#
_symmetry.space_group_name_H-M   'P 1'
#
loop_
_entity.id
_entity.type
_entity.pdbx_description
1 polymer ?
#
loop_
_entity_poly.entity_id
_entity_poly.type
_entity_poly.pdbx_seq_one_letter_code
_entity_poly.pdbx_strand_id
1 'polypeptide(L)'
;MTPRNRIFLGLVLVYVAGVGALLWQLLKDIDPRYRESAEESLVEVAHIMAAQIEQRWDERAVSPAEPEIDVAVLEPLFRDLYARQLDADIFGFKKTRIELRMTVVDASGRVIFDSLGRAQGADHSQWRDIHLALQGRYGARTTPDLVNDATTAVMYVAAPLKRDGQIVGAVSVGKPAQSFGQFIEAARRKTIVIGITSVAAVAVLVLILSFWLVRPFGLIADYVRYVRRQRSFSLPRLGRRALGTLGAAYDELRDALAGRNYVADYVQTLTHELKSPLSAIRGAAELLHEREMPAADREHFVRNIERETARIQELVDRMMELAALESRRTLERTEAVPLRAVLEQ
;
A
#
# COMPACT_ATOMS: atom_id res chain seq x y z
N MET A 1 1.66 -14.34 -21.60
CA MET A 1 1.21 -13.85 -20.27
C MET A 1 -0.32 -13.89 -20.23
N THR A 2 -0.90 -14.56 -19.25
CA THR A 2 -2.36 -14.58 -19.08
C THR A 2 -2.87 -13.16 -18.73
N PRO A 3 -4.08 -12.75 -19.11
CA PRO A 3 -4.62 -11.41 -18.80
C PRO A 3 -4.58 -11.11 -17.30
N ARG A 4 -4.65 -12.10 -16.46
CA ARG A 4 -4.56 -12.05 -15.01
C ARG A 4 -3.18 -11.60 -14.52
N ASN A 5 -2.10 -12.11 -15.09
CA ASN A 5 -0.73 -11.70 -14.75
C ASN A 5 -0.45 -10.24 -15.16
N ARG A 6 -1.14 -9.74 -16.19
CA ARG A 6 -1.04 -8.33 -16.61
C ARG A 6 -1.65 -7.38 -15.58
N ILE A 7 -2.76 -7.75 -14.95
CA ILE A 7 -3.41 -6.95 -13.89
C ILE A 7 -2.51 -6.86 -12.66
N PHE A 8 -1.94 -8.00 -12.19
CA PHE A 8 -1.02 -8.01 -11.06
C PHE A 8 0.26 -7.22 -11.34
N LEU A 9 0.83 -7.38 -12.53
CA LEU A 9 2.00 -6.61 -12.95
C LEU A 9 1.68 -5.10 -12.99
N GLY A 10 0.51 -4.74 -13.52
CA GLY A 10 0.03 -3.35 -13.54
C GLY A 10 -0.11 -2.76 -12.13
N LEU A 11 -0.67 -3.51 -11.18
CA LEU A 11 -0.83 -3.10 -9.78
C LEU A 11 0.52 -2.87 -9.08
N VAL A 12 1.47 -3.81 -9.27
CA VAL A 12 2.84 -3.67 -8.75
C VAL A 12 3.53 -2.47 -9.37
N LEU A 13 3.38 -2.26 -10.67
CA LEU A 13 4.01 -1.13 -11.38
C LEU A 13 3.46 0.21 -10.87
N VAL A 14 2.15 0.34 -10.68
CA VAL A 14 1.52 1.55 -10.11
C VAL A 14 2.01 1.79 -8.68
N TYR A 15 2.11 0.73 -7.86
CA TYR A 15 2.63 0.84 -6.51
C TYR A 15 4.10 1.30 -6.49
N VAL A 16 4.97 0.67 -7.29
CA VAL A 16 6.39 1.04 -7.40
C VAL A 16 6.55 2.49 -7.89
N ALA A 17 5.74 2.90 -8.88
CA ALA A 17 5.75 4.27 -9.37
C ALA A 17 5.29 5.26 -8.29
N GLY A 18 4.23 4.94 -7.54
CA GLY A 18 3.73 5.76 -6.43
C GLY A 18 4.75 5.90 -5.29
N VAL A 19 5.32 4.78 -4.84
CA VAL A 19 6.39 4.81 -3.81
C VAL A 19 7.61 5.54 -4.33
N GLY A 20 8.00 5.33 -5.58
CA GLY A 20 9.11 6.04 -6.21
C GLY A 20 8.91 7.55 -6.26
N ALA A 21 7.71 8.01 -6.62
CA ALA A 21 7.36 9.43 -6.63
C ALA A 21 7.40 10.05 -5.23
N LEU A 22 6.83 9.36 -4.23
CA LEU A 22 6.87 9.80 -2.83
C LEU A 22 8.31 9.87 -2.28
N LEU A 23 9.11 8.84 -2.55
CA LEU A 23 10.52 8.80 -2.16
C LEU A 23 11.31 9.95 -2.80
N TRP A 24 11.10 10.18 -4.09
CA TRP A 24 11.75 11.28 -4.80
C TRP A 24 11.40 12.63 -4.19
N GLN A 25 10.13 12.87 -3.85
CA GLN A 25 9.68 14.09 -3.19
C GLN A 25 10.31 14.23 -1.80
N LEU A 26 10.25 13.16 -0.97
CA LEU A 26 10.85 13.18 0.36
C LEU A 26 12.35 13.43 0.31
N LEU A 27 13.08 12.79 -0.60
CA LEU A 27 14.52 12.97 -0.75
C LEU A 27 14.89 14.38 -1.21
N LYS A 28 14.04 15.01 -2.02
CA LYS A 28 14.22 16.39 -2.46
C LYS A 28 14.00 17.39 -1.32
N ASP A 29 13.10 17.10 -0.40
CA ASP A 29 12.73 18.00 0.71
C ASP A 29 13.64 17.87 1.95
N ILE A 30 14.46 16.82 2.04
CA ILE A 30 15.36 16.60 3.20
C ILE A 30 16.38 17.75 3.33
N ASP A 31 17.10 18.08 2.27
CA ASP A 31 18.17 19.08 2.29
C ASP A 31 17.66 20.50 2.63
N PRO A 32 16.60 21.03 1.99
CA PRO A 32 16.03 22.32 2.33
C PRO A 32 15.62 22.43 3.80
N ARG A 33 14.93 21.42 4.34
CA ARG A 33 14.43 21.44 5.72
C ARG A 33 15.55 21.49 6.76
N TYR A 34 16.63 20.73 6.53
CA TYR A 34 17.78 20.78 7.43
C TYR A 34 18.50 22.14 7.36
N ARG A 35 18.56 22.75 6.17
CA ARG A 35 19.13 24.10 6.00
C ARG A 35 18.29 25.15 6.68
N GLU A 36 16.96 25.12 6.53
CA GLU A 36 16.03 26.01 7.22
C GLU A 36 16.21 25.96 8.74
N SER A 37 16.23 24.76 9.33
CA SER A 37 16.42 24.58 10.78
C SER A 37 17.81 25.04 11.26
N ALA A 38 18.85 24.81 10.44
CA ALA A 38 20.20 25.31 10.77
C ALA A 38 20.28 26.83 10.69
N GLU A 39 19.61 27.43 9.69
CA GLU A 39 19.55 28.88 9.50
C GLU A 39 18.81 29.55 10.64
N GLU A 40 17.64 29.01 11.06
CA GLU A 40 16.88 29.49 12.24
C GLU A 40 17.75 29.51 13.50
N SER A 41 18.43 28.38 13.77
CA SER A 41 19.35 28.31 14.93
C SER A 41 20.48 29.31 14.84
N LEU A 42 21.02 29.58 13.65
CA LEU A 42 22.09 30.58 13.46
C LEU A 42 21.59 32.02 13.65
N VAL A 43 20.34 32.32 13.26
CA VAL A 43 19.70 33.62 13.54
C VAL A 43 19.70 33.89 15.05
N GLU A 44 19.22 32.93 15.83
CA GLU A 44 19.17 33.07 17.31
C GLU A 44 20.56 33.27 17.90
N VAL A 45 21.54 32.46 17.48
CA VAL A 45 22.93 32.59 17.96
C VAL A 45 23.53 33.91 17.56
N ALA A 46 23.30 34.42 16.34
CA ALA A 46 23.82 35.71 15.90
C ALA A 46 23.25 36.85 16.74
N HIS A 47 21.95 36.83 17.03
CA HIS A 47 21.31 37.83 17.89
C HIS A 47 21.78 37.75 19.35
N ILE A 48 22.00 36.53 19.90
CA ILE A 48 22.58 36.37 21.26
C ILE A 48 23.99 36.95 21.31
N MET A 49 24.82 36.69 20.31
CA MET A 49 26.18 37.24 20.25
C MET A 49 26.16 38.76 20.08
N ALA A 50 25.25 39.28 19.25
CA ALA A 50 25.07 40.71 19.09
C ALA A 50 24.70 41.38 20.45
N ALA A 51 23.69 40.85 21.14
CA ALA A 51 23.25 41.34 22.42
C ALA A 51 24.37 41.30 23.51
N GLN A 52 25.19 40.23 23.52
CA GLN A 52 26.32 40.14 24.43
C GLN A 52 27.40 41.18 24.17
N ILE A 53 27.66 41.52 22.91
CA ILE A 53 28.61 42.56 22.53
C ILE A 53 28.03 43.93 22.91
N GLU A 54 26.77 44.18 22.64
CA GLU A 54 26.07 45.44 22.97
C GLU A 54 26.06 45.70 24.48
N GLN A 55 25.72 44.70 25.32
CA GLN A 55 25.70 44.82 26.78
C GLN A 55 27.07 45.20 27.36
N ARG A 56 28.15 44.63 26.85
CA ARG A 56 29.50 44.94 27.32
C ARG A 56 29.97 46.32 26.93
N TRP A 57 29.44 46.86 25.84
CA TRP A 57 29.71 48.26 25.46
C TRP A 57 29.15 49.27 26.46
N ASP A 58 27.92 49.02 26.91
CA ASP A 58 27.25 49.89 27.89
C ASP A 58 28.01 49.92 29.25
N GLU A 59 28.60 48.77 29.63
CA GLU A 59 29.37 48.67 30.88
C GLU A 59 30.71 49.40 30.85
N ARG A 60 31.31 49.60 29.65
CA ARG A 60 32.66 50.25 29.49
C ARG A 60 32.65 51.64 28.93
N ALA A 61 31.50 52.21 28.69
CA ALA A 61 31.37 53.55 28.07
C ALA A 61 31.93 54.64 28.95
N VAL A 62 33.29 54.80 29.04
CA VAL A 62 34.00 55.84 29.75
C VAL A 62 34.31 57.05 28.86
N SER A 63 34.16 56.99 27.54
CA SER A 63 34.38 58.11 26.61
C SER A 63 33.50 58.08 25.37
N PRO A 64 32.81 59.18 25.02
CA PRO A 64 31.93 59.26 23.88
C PRO A 64 32.62 59.44 22.51
N ALA A 65 33.97 59.52 22.50
CA ALA A 65 34.65 60.03 21.29
C ALA A 65 34.95 59.05 20.19
N GLU A 66 34.99 57.72 20.43
CA GLU A 66 35.12 56.72 19.37
C GLU A 66 34.40 55.43 19.80
N PRO A 67 33.40 54.99 19.04
CA PRO A 67 32.74 53.76 19.31
C PRO A 67 33.55 52.57 18.75
N GLU A 68 34.65 52.23 19.45
CA GLU A 68 35.39 51.02 19.09
C GLU A 68 34.69 49.81 19.69
N ILE A 69 34.26 48.88 18.81
CA ILE A 69 33.64 47.63 19.23
C ILE A 69 34.67 46.81 20.01
N ASP A 70 34.46 46.60 21.33
CA ASP A 70 35.37 45.81 22.14
C ASP A 70 35.29 44.30 21.78
N VAL A 71 36.18 43.89 20.90
CA VAL A 71 36.36 42.50 20.48
C VAL A 71 37.43 41.75 21.27
N ALA A 72 38.17 42.44 22.20
CA ALA A 72 39.28 41.85 22.91
C ALA A 72 38.90 40.61 23.74
N VAL A 73 37.66 40.55 24.20
CA VAL A 73 37.13 39.41 24.95
C VAL A 73 36.78 38.20 24.07
N LEU A 74 36.54 38.40 22.78
CA LEU A 74 36.12 37.36 21.87
C LEU A 74 37.28 36.40 21.52
N GLU A 75 38.51 36.92 21.46
CA GLU A 75 39.68 36.10 21.12
C GLU A 75 39.95 34.99 22.17
N PRO A 76 40.06 35.27 23.47
CA PRO A 76 40.21 34.21 24.46
C PRO A 76 38.97 33.31 24.54
N LEU A 77 37.75 33.85 24.37
CA LEU A 77 36.52 33.08 24.38
C LEU A 77 36.54 32.00 23.27
N PHE A 78 36.86 32.36 22.03
CA PHE A 78 36.89 31.43 20.91
C PHE A 78 38.08 30.47 20.98
N ARG A 79 39.21 30.88 21.54
CA ARG A 79 40.34 30.00 21.83
C ARG A 79 39.93 28.89 22.79
N ASP A 80 39.29 29.26 23.90
CA ASP A 80 38.82 28.29 24.91
C ASP A 80 37.69 27.42 24.35
N LEU A 81 36.80 27.99 23.53
CA LEU A 81 35.71 27.29 22.88
C LEU A 81 36.20 26.19 21.93
N TYR A 82 37.22 26.50 21.13
CA TYR A 82 37.80 25.53 20.18
C TYR A 82 38.70 24.50 20.88
N ALA A 83 39.25 24.80 22.04
CA ALA A 83 39.99 23.84 22.84
C ALA A 83 39.10 22.82 23.56
N ARG A 84 37.80 23.09 23.67
CA ARG A 84 36.84 22.15 24.31
C ARG A 84 36.66 20.90 23.49
N GLN A 85 36.89 19.77 24.11
CA GLN A 85 36.50 18.47 23.58
C GLN A 85 35.07 18.13 24.01
N LEU A 86 34.22 17.81 23.10
CA LEU A 86 32.87 17.38 23.33
C LEU A 86 32.77 15.87 23.18
N ASP A 87 31.93 15.23 23.97
CA ASP A 87 31.52 13.83 23.78
C ASP A 87 29.99 13.78 23.80
N ALA A 88 29.39 14.35 22.77
CA ALA A 88 27.95 14.39 22.62
C ALA A 88 27.51 13.41 21.53
N ASP A 89 26.74 12.38 21.91
CA ASP A 89 26.08 11.47 20.96
C ASP A 89 24.72 12.08 20.57
N ILE A 90 24.64 12.52 19.32
CA ILE A 90 23.42 13.13 18.75
C ILE A 90 22.86 12.16 17.70
N PHE A 91 21.87 11.37 18.04
CA PHE A 91 21.25 10.38 17.14
C PHE A 91 22.25 9.44 16.47
N GLY A 92 23.27 8.97 17.22
CA GLY A 92 24.31 8.07 16.71
C GLY A 92 25.50 8.78 16.03
N PHE A 93 25.54 10.12 16.05
CA PHE A 93 26.67 10.91 15.58
C PHE A 93 27.43 11.52 16.76
N LYS A 94 28.68 11.19 16.89
CA LYS A 94 29.55 11.78 17.92
C LYS A 94 30.02 13.17 17.50
N LYS A 95 29.60 14.18 18.23
CA LYS A 95 30.12 15.54 18.08
C LYS A 95 31.26 15.74 19.07
N THR A 96 32.47 15.94 18.53
CA THR A 96 33.70 16.02 19.33
C THR A 96 34.25 17.44 19.45
N ARG A 97 33.80 18.37 18.60
CA ARG A 97 34.32 19.75 18.58
C ARG A 97 33.25 20.75 18.20
N ILE A 98 33.52 22.02 18.54
CA ILE A 98 32.70 23.15 18.15
C ILE A 98 33.21 23.66 16.80
N GLU A 99 32.26 23.84 15.86
CA GLU A 99 32.57 24.26 14.49
C GLU A 99 31.92 25.62 14.14
N LEU A 100 31.39 26.30 15.17
CA LEU A 100 30.78 27.62 15.01
C LEU A 100 31.85 28.61 14.64
N ARG A 101 31.61 29.45 13.64
CA ARG A 101 32.51 30.57 13.22
C ARG A 101 31.82 31.88 13.53
N MET A 102 32.60 32.89 13.85
CA MET A 102 32.08 34.23 14.11
C MET A 102 33.00 35.28 13.49
N THR A 103 32.37 36.24 12.83
CA THR A 103 33.05 37.42 12.28
C THR A 103 32.29 38.67 12.77
N VAL A 104 33.00 39.65 13.28
CA VAL A 104 32.45 40.96 13.66
C VAL A 104 32.98 42.01 12.72
N VAL A 105 32.09 42.85 12.20
CA VAL A 105 32.45 43.98 11.32
C VAL A 105 32.01 45.30 11.91
N ASP A 106 32.72 46.36 11.58
CA ASP A 106 32.32 47.74 11.87
C ASP A 106 31.22 48.26 10.91
N ALA A 107 30.79 49.49 11.06
CA ALA A 107 29.79 50.14 10.25
C ALA A 107 30.18 50.22 8.75
N SER A 108 31.47 50.18 8.43
CA SER A 108 31.98 50.17 7.06
C SER A 108 31.97 48.79 6.41
N GLY A 109 31.74 47.72 7.20
CA GLY A 109 31.83 46.33 6.78
C GLY A 109 33.25 45.75 6.84
N ARG A 110 34.19 46.44 7.46
CA ARG A 110 35.56 45.96 7.70
C ARG A 110 35.57 44.99 8.89
N VAL A 111 36.22 43.85 8.72
CA VAL A 111 36.34 42.81 9.75
C VAL A 111 37.25 43.27 10.87
N ILE A 112 36.70 43.42 12.06
CA ILE A 112 37.44 43.77 13.29
C ILE A 112 37.78 42.56 14.14
N PHE A 113 36.99 41.46 13.98
CA PHE A 113 37.27 40.17 14.62
C PHE A 113 36.89 39.01 13.70
N ASP A 114 37.71 38.01 13.63
CA ASP A 114 37.44 36.72 12.98
C ASP A 114 37.89 35.58 13.88
N SER A 115 36.97 34.73 14.27
CA SER A 115 37.23 33.58 15.15
C SER A 115 38.28 32.59 14.63
N LEU A 116 38.53 32.57 13.30
CA LEU A 116 39.57 31.77 12.66
C LEU A 116 40.86 32.58 12.37
N GLY A 117 40.84 33.88 12.56
CA GLY A 117 41.97 34.78 12.31
C GLY A 117 42.35 34.94 10.84
N ARG A 118 41.51 34.54 9.91
CA ARG A 118 41.82 34.49 8.45
C ARG A 118 41.43 35.78 7.71
N ALA A 119 40.40 36.47 8.17
CA ALA A 119 39.79 37.57 7.44
C ALA A 119 39.93 38.90 8.17
N GLN A 120 40.69 39.01 9.26
CA GLN A 120 40.83 40.24 10.05
C GLN A 120 41.37 41.38 9.17
N GLY A 121 40.68 42.54 9.18
CA GLY A 121 40.98 43.71 8.35
C GLY A 121 40.42 43.64 6.92
N ALA A 122 39.83 42.50 6.49
CA ALA A 122 39.22 42.39 5.17
C ALA A 122 37.90 43.18 5.05
N ASP A 123 37.55 43.57 3.86
CA ASP A 123 36.26 44.22 3.57
C ASP A 123 35.20 43.16 3.19
N HIS A 124 34.20 43.04 4.07
CA HIS A 124 33.04 42.17 3.86
C HIS A 124 31.74 42.94 3.63
N SER A 125 31.80 44.24 3.33
CA SER A 125 30.64 45.12 3.11
C SER A 125 29.72 44.62 1.99
N GLN A 126 30.24 43.90 0.99
CA GLN A 126 29.49 43.37 -0.12
C GLN A 126 28.93 41.95 0.13
N TRP A 127 29.26 41.34 1.24
CA TRP A 127 28.75 40.02 1.57
C TRP A 127 27.28 40.13 1.99
N ARG A 128 26.42 39.37 1.38
CA ARG A 128 24.97 39.50 1.50
C ARG A 128 24.46 39.50 2.95
N ASP A 129 24.97 38.63 3.79
CA ASP A 129 24.62 38.54 5.23
C ASP A 129 24.97 39.85 5.94
N ILE A 130 26.20 40.34 5.79
CA ILE A 130 26.71 41.56 6.40
C ILE A 130 26.04 42.80 5.81
N HIS A 131 25.96 42.89 4.49
CA HIS A 131 25.35 44.01 3.80
C HIS A 131 23.91 44.27 4.24
N LEU A 132 23.11 43.20 4.37
CA LEU A 132 21.71 43.30 4.82
C LEU A 132 21.63 43.60 6.33
N ALA A 133 22.49 42.99 7.16
CA ALA A 133 22.52 43.28 8.60
C ALA A 133 22.87 44.74 8.88
N LEU A 134 23.82 45.35 8.16
CA LEU A 134 24.17 46.76 8.29
C LEU A 134 23.02 47.70 7.87
N GLN A 135 22.05 47.20 7.10
CA GLN A 135 20.79 47.92 6.78
C GLN A 135 19.65 47.61 7.76
N GLY A 136 19.90 46.84 8.81
CA GLY A 136 18.86 46.37 9.74
C GLY A 136 17.93 45.31 9.17
N ARG A 137 18.32 44.66 8.08
CA ARG A 137 17.56 43.65 7.38
C ARG A 137 18.16 42.25 7.60
N TYR A 138 17.32 41.24 7.59
CA TYR A 138 17.76 39.84 7.62
C TYR A 138 18.58 39.48 6.37
N GLY A 139 19.72 38.83 6.59
CA GLY A 139 20.57 38.33 5.54
C GLY A 139 21.24 37.01 5.88
N ALA A 140 21.20 36.07 5.00
CA ALA A 140 21.93 34.82 5.06
C ALA A 140 22.78 34.63 3.80
N ARG A 141 23.88 33.91 3.92
CA ARG A 141 24.82 33.61 2.83
C ARG A 141 25.38 32.21 3.03
N THR A 142 25.50 31.47 1.94
CA THR A 142 26.24 30.21 1.91
C THR A 142 27.41 30.36 0.92
N THR A 143 28.62 30.19 1.40
CA THR A 143 29.85 30.36 0.61
C THR A 143 30.78 29.19 0.86
N PRO A 144 31.38 28.58 -0.20
CA PRO A 144 32.44 27.59 -0.05
C PRO A 144 33.66 28.18 0.71
N ASP A 145 34.21 27.44 1.64
CA ASP A 145 35.42 27.79 2.36
C ASP A 145 36.67 27.65 1.48
N LEU A 146 36.67 26.64 0.63
CA LEU A 146 37.69 26.43 -0.41
C LEU A 146 37.11 26.75 -1.78
N VAL A 147 37.89 27.52 -2.56
CA VAL A 147 37.49 27.84 -3.94
C VAL A 147 37.26 26.57 -4.73
N ASN A 148 36.10 26.45 -5.38
CA ASN A 148 35.66 25.31 -6.19
C ASN A 148 35.35 24.00 -5.42
N ASP A 149 35.25 24.01 -4.09
CA ASP A 149 34.79 22.87 -3.32
C ASP A 149 33.49 23.19 -2.58
N ALA A 150 32.36 22.88 -3.19
CA ALA A 150 31.03 23.10 -2.59
C ALA A 150 30.80 22.30 -1.30
N THR A 151 31.56 21.23 -1.08
CA THR A 151 31.44 20.43 0.16
C THR A 151 31.94 21.20 1.38
N THR A 152 32.80 22.19 1.20
CA THR A 152 33.35 23.06 2.27
C THR A 152 32.43 24.25 2.57
N ALA A 153 31.23 24.30 2.02
CA ALA A 153 30.31 25.42 2.20
C ALA A 153 30.02 25.70 3.68
N VAL A 154 30.00 26.98 4.01
CA VAL A 154 29.63 27.50 5.34
C VAL A 154 28.41 28.38 5.17
N MET A 155 27.39 28.13 5.99
CA MET A 155 26.22 28.97 6.09
C MET A 155 26.48 30.06 7.12
N TYR A 156 26.32 31.32 6.75
CA TYR A 156 26.47 32.48 7.57
C TYR A 156 25.16 33.23 7.71
N VAL A 157 24.89 33.70 8.92
CA VAL A 157 23.77 34.59 9.24
C VAL A 157 24.32 35.77 10.06
N ALA A 158 23.94 36.98 9.69
CA ALA A 158 24.40 38.18 10.40
C ALA A 158 23.25 38.86 11.14
N ALA A 159 23.58 39.38 12.33
CA ALA A 159 22.74 40.27 13.13
C ALA A 159 23.39 41.66 13.27
N PRO A 160 22.60 42.75 13.22
CA PRO A 160 23.11 44.09 13.41
C PRO A 160 23.56 44.30 14.86
N LEU A 161 24.66 45.04 15.05
CA LEU A 161 25.08 45.60 16.32
C LEU A 161 24.52 47.00 16.44
N LYS A 162 23.75 47.27 17.48
CA LYS A 162 23.10 48.56 17.74
C LYS A 162 23.66 49.27 18.96
N ARG A 163 23.83 50.56 18.86
CA ARG A 163 24.11 51.45 19.97
C ARG A 163 23.21 52.66 19.86
N ASP A 164 22.51 52.98 20.93
CA ASP A 164 21.54 54.10 20.97
C ASP A 164 20.54 54.07 19.77
N GLY A 165 20.15 52.87 19.33
CA GLY A 165 19.24 52.68 18.20
C GLY A 165 19.87 52.79 16.81
N GLN A 166 21.15 53.15 16.71
CA GLN A 166 21.90 53.21 15.45
C GLN A 166 22.72 51.92 15.23
N ILE A 167 22.81 51.49 13.97
CA ILE A 167 23.62 50.31 13.61
C ILE A 167 25.09 50.76 13.48
N VAL A 168 25.95 50.17 14.28
CA VAL A 168 27.38 50.51 14.38
C VAL A 168 28.29 49.36 13.87
N GLY A 169 27.68 48.24 13.50
CA GLY A 169 28.38 47.09 12.99
C GLY A 169 27.45 45.89 12.78
N ALA A 170 28.03 44.76 12.56
CA ALA A 170 27.27 43.49 12.46
C ALA A 170 28.10 42.30 12.96
N VAL A 171 27.41 41.32 13.51
CA VAL A 171 27.98 40.01 13.87
C VAL A 171 27.48 38.98 12.88
N SER A 172 28.36 38.31 12.16
CA SER A 172 28.06 37.18 11.30
C SER A 172 28.50 35.89 11.95
N VAL A 173 27.55 34.93 12.11
CA VAL A 173 27.80 33.62 12.70
C VAL A 173 27.68 32.58 11.62
N GLY A 174 28.67 31.69 11.50
CA GLY A 174 28.75 30.70 10.47
C GLY A 174 28.83 29.26 11.01
N LYS A 175 28.24 28.34 10.29
CA LYS A 175 28.35 26.89 10.56
C LYS A 175 28.64 26.12 9.27
N PRO A 176 29.70 25.27 9.27
CA PRO A 176 29.99 24.44 8.09
C PRO A 176 28.84 23.52 7.73
N ALA A 177 28.49 23.47 6.45
CA ALA A 177 27.43 22.61 5.95
C ALA A 177 27.72 21.12 6.20
N GLN A 178 28.99 20.74 6.28
CA GLN A 178 29.42 19.39 6.63
C GLN A 178 28.95 18.96 8.01
N SER A 179 28.75 19.89 8.95
CA SER A 179 28.27 19.60 10.32
C SER A 179 26.87 18.99 10.32
N PHE A 180 26.05 19.26 9.32
CA PHE A 180 24.72 18.66 9.15
C PHE A 180 24.60 17.73 7.95
N GLY A 181 25.61 17.68 7.08
CA GLY A 181 25.63 16.79 5.92
C GLY A 181 25.51 15.31 6.28
N GLN A 182 26.15 14.89 7.38
CA GLN A 182 26.06 13.52 7.89
C GLN A 182 24.64 13.15 8.29
N PHE A 183 23.87 14.06 8.89
CA PHE A 183 22.46 13.85 9.24
C PHE A 183 21.60 13.72 8.00
N ILE A 184 21.85 14.58 6.99
CA ILE A 184 21.16 14.51 5.69
C ILE A 184 21.40 13.15 5.03
N GLU A 185 22.65 12.69 5.02
CA GLU A 185 23.01 11.43 4.38
C GLU A 185 22.44 10.21 5.11
N ALA A 186 22.42 10.23 6.44
CA ALA A 186 21.76 9.22 7.25
C ALA A 186 20.24 9.20 7.02
N ALA A 187 19.60 10.36 6.96
CA ALA A 187 18.18 10.49 6.67
C ALA A 187 17.85 9.94 5.27
N ARG A 188 18.66 10.30 4.26
CA ARG A 188 18.54 9.76 2.90
C ARG A 188 18.65 8.25 2.85
N ARG A 189 19.68 7.69 3.48
CA ARG A 189 19.90 6.23 3.53
C ARG A 189 18.73 5.53 4.20
N LYS A 190 18.26 6.04 5.35
CA LYS A 190 17.10 5.48 6.06
C LYS A 190 15.85 5.50 5.20
N THR A 191 15.58 6.60 4.51
CA THR A 191 14.43 6.77 3.62
C THR A 191 14.49 5.80 2.45
N ILE A 192 15.65 5.64 1.81
CA ILE A 192 15.85 4.69 0.70
C ILE A 192 15.66 3.25 1.18
N VAL A 193 16.22 2.87 2.33
CA VAL A 193 16.06 1.52 2.89
C VAL A 193 14.60 1.23 3.18
N ILE A 194 13.88 2.16 3.80
CA ILE A 194 12.43 1.99 4.07
C ILE A 194 11.66 1.83 2.75
N GLY A 195 11.99 2.60 1.72
CA GLY A 195 11.36 2.48 0.41
C GLY A 195 11.60 1.13 -0.24
N ILE A 196 12.84 0.66 -0.27
CA ILE A 196 13.21 -0.64 -0.84
C ILE A 196 12.52 -1.78 -0.07
N THR A 197 12.54 -1.75 1.25
CA THR A 197 11.89 -2.78 2.09
C THR A 197 10.36 -2.78 1.91
N SER A 198 9.74 -1.62 1.74
CA SER A 198 8.32 -1.49 1.44
C SER A 198 7.96 -2.13 0.09
N VAL A 199 8.73 -1.84 -0.96
CA VAL A 199 8.53 -2.45 -2.29
C VAL A 199 8.73 -3.97 -2.22
N ALA A 200 9.77 -4.44 -1.54
CA ALA A 200 10.03 -5.86 -1.37
C ALA A 200 8.89 -6.56 -0.59
N ALA A 201 8.39 -5.96 0.49
CA ALA A 201 7.28 -6.49 1.27
C ALA A 201 6.01 -6.63 0.43
N VAL A 202 5.67 -5.62 -0.38
CA VAL A 202 4.51 -5.68 -1.27
C VAL A 202 4.71 -6.71 -2.38
N ALA A 203 5.91 -6.84 -2.94
CA ALA A 203 6.20 -7.86 -3.94
C ALA A 203 6.01 -9.27 -3.36
N VAL A 204 6.49 -9.53 -2.14
CA VAL A 204 6.27 -10.80 -1.42
C VAL A 204 4.77 -11.02 -1.16
N LEU A 205 4.05 -10.00 -0.69
CA LEU A 205 2.60 -10.10 -0.46
C LEU A 205 1.85 -10.45 -1.76
N VAL A 206 2.19 -9.80 -2.86
CA VAL A 206 1.61 -10.10 -4.19
C VAL A 206 1.90 -11.54 -4.62
N LEU A 207 3.12 -12.04 -4.38
CA LEU A 207 3.48 -13.43 -4.65
C LEU A 207 2.67 -14.40 -3.79
N ILE A 208 2.51 -14.13 -2.49
CA ILE A 208 1.70 -14.93 -1.59
C ILE A 208 0.24 -14.95 -2.06
N LEU A 209 -0.35 -13.78 -2.33
CA LEU A 209 -1.72 -13.66 -2.84
C LEU A 209 -1.90 -14.36 -4.19
N SER A 210 -0.93 -14.25 -5.09
CA SER A 210 -0.95 -14.95 -6.38
C SER A 210 -0.94 -16.47 -6.20
N PHE A 211 -0.15 -16.98 -5.27
CA PHE A 211 -0.05 -18.41 -5.02
C PHE A 211 -1.27 -18.94 -4.27
N TRP A 212 -1.74 -18.25 -3.22
CA TRP A 212 -2.80 -18.74 -2.34
C TRP A 212 -4.22 -18.45 -2.86
N LEU A 213 -4.44 -17.28 -3.46
CA LEU A 213 -5.78 -16.87 -3.89
C LEU A 213 -6.03 -17.15 -5.37
N VAL A 214 -5.09 -16.80 -6.23
CA VAL A 214 -5.30 -16.80 -7.69
C VAL A 214 -5.13 -18.19 -8.32
N ARG A 215 -4.18 -18.99 -7.84
CA ARG A 215 -3.98 -20.35 -8.35
C ARG A 215 -5.19 -21.27 -8.15
N PRO A 216 -5.80 -21.38 -6.95
CA PRO A 216 -6.95 -22.23 -6.75
C PRO A 216 -8.16 -21.84 -7.62
N PHE A 217 -8.43 -20.54 -7.78
CA PHE A 217 -9.52 -20.09 -8.68
C PHE A 217 -9.25 -20.42 -10.15
N GLY A 218 -7.99 -20.42 -10.58
CA GLY A 218 -7.61 -20.85 -11.92
C GLY A 218 -7.91 -22.33 -12.15
N LEU A 219 -7.59 -23.19 -11.19
CA LEU A 219 -7.87 -24.62 -11.25
C LEU A 219 -9.37 -24.92 -11.26
N ILE A 220 -10.16 -24.17 -10.48
CA ILE A 220 -11.63 -24.29 -10.47
C ILE A 220 -12.21 -23.89 -11.84
N ALA A 221 -11.78 -22.79 -12.42
CA ALA A 221 -12.24 -22.34 -13.74
C ALA A 221 -11.85 -23.32 -14.86
N ASP A 222 -10.68 -23.95 -14.75
CA ASP A 222 -10.22 -24.99 -15.68
C ASP A 222 -11.01 -26.30 -15.47
N TYR A 223 -11.35 -26.67 -14.24
CA TYR A 223 -12.19 -27.81 -13.90
C TYR A 223 -13.62 -27.64 -14.43
N VAL A 224 -14.25 -26.47 -14.22
CA VAL A 224 -15.59 -26.17 -14.74
C VAL A 224 -15.63 -26.22 -16.27
N ARG A 225 -14.60 -25.69 -16.96
CA ARG A 225 -14.47 -25.76 -18.40
C ARG A 225 -14.31 -27.22 -18.90
N TYR A 226 -13.63 -28.04 -18.13
CA TYR A 226 -13.35 -29.42 -18.43
C TYR A 226 -14.58 -30.32 -18.25
N VAL A 227 -15.31 -30.17 -17.13
CA VAL A 227 -16.59 -30.89 -16.87
C VAL A 227 -17.62 -30.58 -17.97
N ARG A 228 -17.62 -29.33 -18.47
CA ARG A 228 -18.47 -28.92 -19.60
C ARG A 228 -18.14 -29.66 -20.90
N ARG A 229 -16.94 -30.27 -21.03
CA ARG A 229 -16.49 -31.04 -22.22
C ARG A 229 -16.61 -32.55 -22.07
N GLN A 230 -17.31 -33.07 -21.07
CA GLN A 230 -17.60 -34.49 -20.83
C GLN A 230 -16.38 -35.44 -20.84
N ARG A 231 -15.24 -35.05 -20.34
CA ARG A 231 -14.09 -35.94 -20.20
C ARG A 231 -13.72 -36.16 -18.73
N SER A 232 -13.47 -37.42 -18.34
CA SER A 232 -13.08 -37.83 -16.99
C SER A 232 -11.69 -37.27 -16.59
N PHE A 233 -11.56 -36.71 -15.42
CA PHE A 233 -10.32 -36.09 -14.93
C PHE A 233 -9.84 -36.67 -13.60
N SER A 234 -8.55 -36.93 -13.50
CA SER A 234 -7.88 -37.21 -12.23
C SER A 234 -7.15 -35.97 -11.72
N LEU A 235 -7.56 -35.45 -10.57
CA LEU A 235 -6.95 -34.30 -9.92
C LEU A 235 -5.51 -34.58 -9.45
N PRO A 236 -4.54 -33.69 -9.68
CA PRO A 236 -3.21 -33.80 -9.08
C PRO A 236 -3.28 -33.77 -7.54
N ARG A 237 -2.51 -34.64 -6.90
CA ARG A 237 -2.55 -34.86 -5.43
C ARG A 237 -2.32 -33.66 -4.53
N LEU A 238 -1.74 -32.56 -5.05
CA LEU A 238 -1.45 -31.33 -4.29
C LEU A 238 -2.67 -30.41 -4.04
N GLY A 239 -3.75 -30.54 -4.81
CA GLY A 239 -4.94 -29.68 -4.69
C GLY A 239 -5.99 -30.16 -3.67
N ARG A 240 -5.89 -31.40 -3.16
CA ARG A 240 -6.96 -32.02 -2.36
C ARG A 240 -7.25 -31.37 -1.00
N ARG A 241 -6.28 -30.73 -0.34
CA ARG A 241 -6.53 -30.14 0.98
C ARG A 241 -7.13 -28.74 0.96
N ALA A 242 -6.77 -27.93 0.00
CA ALA A 242 -7.31 -26.56 -0.11
C ALA A 242 -8.63 -26.47 -0.90
N LEU A 243 -8.92 -27.49 -1.74
CA LEU A 243 -10.13 -27.57 -2.57
C LEU A 243 -11.19 -28.54 -2.01
N GLY A 244 -10.90 -29.26 -0.94
CA GLY A 244 -11.78 -30.29 -0.41
C GLY A 244 -13.18 -29.78 -0.06
N THR A 245 -13.28 -28.63 0.57
CA THR A 245 -14.57 -28.00 0.93
C THR A 245 -15.28 -27.37 -0.27
N LEU A 246 -14.53 -26.74 -1.19
CA LEU A 246 -15.11 -26.16 -2.42
C LEU A 246 -15.46 -27.22 -3.45
N GLY A 247 -14.66 -28.29 -3.54
CA GLY A 247 -14.95 -29.45 -4.40
C GLY A 247 -16.21 -30.18 -3.94
N ALA A 248 -16.36 -30.41 -2.63
CA ALA A 248 -17.55 -31.03 -2.05
C ALA A 248 -18.81 -30.16 -2.28
N ALA A 249 -18.73 -28.84 -2.08
CA ALA A 249 -19.85 -27.94 -2.34
C ALA A 249 -20.22 -27.88 -3.84
N TYR A 250 -19.23 -27.98 -4.74
CA TYR A 250 -19.49 -28.01 -6.18
C TYR A 250 -20.09 -29.33 -6.61
N ASP A 251 -19.63 -30.47 -6.08
CA ASP A 251 -20.22 -31.80 -6.38
C ASP A 251 -21.65 -31.87 -5.85
N GLU A 252 -21.93 -31.30 -4.67
CA GLU A 252 -23.29 -31.18 -4.11
C GLU A 252 -24.20 -30.30 -5.00
N LEU A 253 -23.67 -29.20 -5.52
CA LEU A 253 -24.38 -28.31 -6.44
C LEU A 253 -24.62 -28.96 -7.80
N ARG A 254 -23.66 -29.75 -8.29
CA ARG A 254 -23.78 -30.52 -9.54
C ARG A 254 -24.83 -31.60 -9.41
N ASP A 255 -24.84 -32.32 -8.31
CA ASP A 255 -25.79 -33.42 -8.08
C ASP A 255 -27.22 -32.86 -7.88
N ALA A 256 -27.36 -31.69 -7.24
CA ALA A 256 -28.62 -30.96 -7.14
C ALA A 256 -29.13 -30.47 -8.52
N LEU A 257 -28.24 -30.04 -9.41
CA LEU A 257 -28.58 -29.61 -10.78
C LEU A 257 -28.84 -30.79 -11.70
N ALA A 258 -28.14 -31.92 -11.55
CA ALA A 258 -28.37 -33.15 -12.28
C ALA A 258 -29.74 -33.74 -11.93
N GLY A 259 -30.14 -33.70 -10.65
CA GLY A 259 -31.47 -34.12 -10.20
C GLY A 259 -32.59 -33.27 -10.84
N ARG A 260 -32.40 -31.97 -11.04
CA ARG A 260 -33.37 -31.10 -11.72
C ARG A 260 -33.58 -31.44 -13.20
N ASN A 261 -32.54 -31.76 -13.92
CA ASN A 261 -32.62 -32.14 -15.32
C ASN A 261 -33.29 -33.54 -15.50
N TYR A 262 -32.99 -34.46 -14.58
CA TYR A 262 -33.64 -35.77 -14.55
C TYR A 262 -35.15 -35.69 -14.33
N VAL A 263 -35.59 -34.83 -13.40
CA VAL A 263 -37.03 -34.59 -13.14
C VAL A 263 -37.72 -33.98 -14.36
N ALA A 264 -37.08 -33.07 -15.09
CA ALA A 264 -37.65 -32.46 -16.29
C ALA A 264 -37.82 -33.49 -17.42
N ASP A 265 -36.78 -34.29 -17.68
CA ASP A 265 -36.82 -35.35 -18.70
C ASP A 265 -37.85 -36.43 -18.34
N TYR A 266 -37.95 -36.77 -17.06
CA TYR A 266 -38.91 -37.74 -16.55
C TYR A 266 -40.39 -37.26 -16.72
N VAL A 267 -40.66 -35.99 -16.34
CA VAL A 267 -41.97 -35.37 -16.52
C VAL A 267 -42.35 -35.32 -18.00
N GLN A 268 -41.42 -35.05 -18.90
CA GLN A 268 -41.66 -35.05 -20.33
C GLN A 268 -42.03 -36.43 -20.84
N THR A 269 -41.30 -37.50 -20.45
CA THR A 269 -41.57 -38.89 -20.82
C THR A 269 -42.94 -39.31 -20.31
N LEU A 270 -43.26 -39.02 -19.03
CA LEU A 270 -44.59 -39.31 -18.46
C LEU A 270 -45.73 -38.63 -19.22
N THR A 271 -45.52 -37.35 -19.59
CA THR A 271 -46.52 -36.63 -20.36
C THR A 271 -46.84 -37.31 -21.68
N HIS A 272 -45.82 -37.86 -22.34
CA HIS A 272 -45.99 -38.64 -23.58
C HIS A 272 -46.69 -39.97 -23.34
N GLU A 273 -46.34 -40.72 -22.29
CA GLU A 273 -46.95 -42.01 -21.98
C GLU A 273 -48.39 -41.90 -21.48
N LEU A 274 -48.77 -40.82 -20.80
CA LEU A 274 -50.14 -40.53 -20.39
C LEU A 274 -51.03 -40.04 -21.52
N LYS A 275 -50.47 -39.36 -22.53
CA LYS A 275 -51.24 -38.81 -23.65
C LYS A 275 -51.86 -39.92 -24.51
N SER A 276 -51.16 -41.06 -24.67
CA SER A 276 -51.62 -42.20 -25.49
C SER A 276 -52.88 -42.82 -24.91
N PRO A 277 -52.92 -43.32 -23.66
CA PRO A 277 -54.12 -43.95 -23.09
C PRO A 277 -55.29 -42.97 -22.95
N LEU A 278 -55.01 -41.71 -22.60
CA LEU A 278 -56.05 -40.65 -22.53
C LEU A 278 -56.71 -40.44 -23.89
N SER A 279 -55.90 -40.41 -24.95
CA SER A 279 -56.50 -40.31 -26.34
C SER A 279 -57.32 -41.47 -26.70
N ALA A 280 -56.92 -42.70 -26.31
CA ALA A 280 -57.69 -43.93 -26.55
C ALA A 280 -59.02 -43.94 -25.77
N ILE A 281 -58.98 -43.52 -24.47
CA ILE A 281 -60.17 -43.38 -23.65
C ILE A 281 -61.14 -42.34 -24.24
N ARG A 282 -60.64 -41.22 -24.66
CA ARG A 282 -61.41 -40.14 -25.23
C ARG A 282 -62.07 -40.60 -26.55
N GLY A 283 -61.31 -41.21 -27.46
CA GLY A 283 -61.84 -41.72 -28.71
C GLY A 283 -62.90 -42.78 -28.51
N ALA A 284 -62.73 -43.71 -27.55
CA ALA A 284 -63.71 -44.73 -27.23
C ALA A 284 -64.99 -44.09 -26.62
N ALA A 285 -64.85 -43.07 -25.76
CA ALA A 285 -65.96 -42.34 -25.16
C ALA A 285 -66.74 -41.50 -26.19
N GLU A 286 -66.07 -40.84 -27.15
CA GLU A 286 -66.66 -40.09 -28.22
C GLU A 286 -67.53 -41.05 -29.12
N LEU A 287 -66.96 -42.21 -29.47
CA LEU A 287 -67.72 -43.23 -30.27
C LEU A 287 -68.90 -43.76 -29.53
N LEU A 288 -68.84 -44.00 -28.23
CA LEU A 288 -69.97 -44.44 -27.41
C LEU A 288 -71.04 -43.36 -27.25
N HIS A 289 -70.69 -42.08 -27.40
CA HIS A 289 -71.67 -40.99 -27.30
C HIS A 289 -72.36 -40.67 -28.66
N GLU A 290 -71.61 -40.76 -29.74
CA GLU A 290 -72.08 -40.27 -31.04
C GLU A 290 -72.84 -41.34 -31.89
N ARG A 291 -72.75 -42.65 -31.60
CA ARG A 291 -73.28 -43.70 -32.43
C ARG A 291 -74.13 -44.72 -31.68
N GLU A 292 -75.32 -45.03 -32.24
CA GLU A 292 -76.01 -46.25 -31.92
C GLU A 292 -75.23 -47.44 -32.48
N MET A 293 -74.82 -48.37 -31.61
CA MET A 293 -73.97 -49.49 -31.98
C MET A 293 -74.51 -50.84 -31.41
N PRO A 294 -74.18 -51.99 -32.01
CA PRO A 294 -74.49 -53.28 -31.43
C PRO A 294 -73.91 -53.43 -29.99
N ALA A 295 -74.64 -54.22 -29.17
CA ALA A 295 -74.23 -54.40 -27.77
C ALA A 295 -72.77 -54.94 -27.59
N ALA A 296 -72.35 -55.79 -28.51
CA ALA A 296 -71.00 -56.36 -28.52
C ALA A 296 -69.89 -55.31 -28.76
N ASP A 297 -70.17 -54.37 -29.65
CA ASP A 297 -69.19 -53.27 -29.95
C ASP A 297 -69.14 -52.28 -28.79
N ARG A 298 -70.28 -51.99 -28.19
CA ARG A 298 -70.35 -51.14 -26.99
C ARG A 298 -69.54 -51.72 -25.84
N GLU A 299 -69.67 -53.04 -25.60
CA GLU A 299 -68.92 -53.70 -24.53
C GLU A 299 -67.42 -53.73 -24.86
N HIS A 300 -67.05 -53.80 -26.11
CA HIS A 300 -65.64 -53.71 -26.53
C HIS A 300 -65.01 -52.31 -26.17
N PHE A 301 -65.71 -51.23 -26.48
CA PHE A 301 -65.23 -49.89 -26.18
C PHE A 301 -65.22 -49.63 -24.66
N VAL A 302 -66.14 -50.09 -23.87
CA VAL A 302 -66.14 -50.00 -22.39
C VAL A 302 -64.93 -50.77 -21.84
N ARG A 303 -64.65 -52.01 -22.29
CA ARG A 303 -63.48 -52.77 -21.87
C ARG A 303 -62.16 -52.07 -22.27
N ASN A 304 -62.15 -51.38 -23.41
CA ASN A 304 -60.96 -50.55 -23.76
C ASN A 304 -60.77 -49.42 -22.77
N ILE A 305 -61.77 -48.66 -22.38
CA ILE A 305 -61.71 -47.62 -21.39
C ILE A 305 -61.20 -48.18 -20.06
N GLU A 306 -61.73 -49.27 -19.58
CA GLU A 306 -61.32 -49.94 -18.35
C GLU A 306 -59.83 -50.32 -18.36
N ARG A 307 -59.39 -50.93 -19.47
CA ARG A 307 -58.00 -51.37 -19.67
C ARG A 307 -57.02 -50.17 -19.67
N GLU A 308 -57.35 -49.13 -20.43
CA GLU A 308 -56.50 -47.90 -20.46
C GLU A 308 -56.51 -47.12 -19.13
N THR A 309 -57.61 -47.13 -18.41
CA THR A 309 -57.70 -46.56 -17.08
C THR A 309 -56.84 -47.33 -16.08
N ALA A 310 -56.88 -48.65 -16.10
CA ALA A 310 -56.00 -49.49 -15.25
C ALA A 310 -54.51 -49.25 -15.57
N ARG A 311 -54.18 -49.08 -16.86
CA ARG A 311 -52.80 -48.69 -17.26
C ARG A 311 -52.35 -47.35 -16.75
N ILE A 312 -53.21 -46.34 -16.76
CA ILE A 312 -52.88 -45.01 -16.16
C ILE A 312 -52.65 -45.17 -14.66
N GLN A 313 -53.48 -45.96 -13.97
CA GLN A 313 -53.32 -46.18 -12.56
C GLN A 313 -51.98 -46.83 -12.21
N GLU A 314 -51.56 -47.86 -12.96
CA GLU A 314 -50.26 -48.49 -12.79
C GLU A 314 -49.09 -47.50 -13.02
N LEU A 315 -49.18 -46.64 -14.03
CA LEU A 315 -48.19 -45.59 -14.28
C LEU A 315 -48.08 -44.60 -13.11
N VAL A 316 -49.22 -44.17 -12.55
CA VAL A 316 -49.27 -43.26 -11.39
C VAL A 316 -48.68 -43.93 -10.14
N ASP A 317 -49.02 -45.21 -9.89
CA ASP A 317 -48.49 -45.95 -8.73
C ASP A 317 -46.96 -46.12 -8.81
N ARG A 318 -46.42 -46.47 -9.98
CA ARG A 318 -44.96 -46.51 -10.21
C ARG A 318 -44.30 -45.15 -9.99
N MET A 319 -44.97 -44.07 -10.39
CA MET A 319 -44.48 -42.72 -10.20
C MET A 319 -44.42 -42.35 -8.70
N MET A 320 -45.45 -42.71 -7.94
CA MET A 320 -45.50 -42.48 -6.51
C MET A 320 -44.44 -43.29 -5.77
N GLU A 321 -44.18 -44.52 -6.19
CA GLU A 321 -43.13 -45.35 -5.62
C GLU A 321 -41.72 -44.78 -5.88
N LEU A 322 -41.45 -44.31 -7.12
CA LEU A 322 -40.21 -43.65 -7.47
C LEU A 322 -40.03 -42.35 -6.67
N ALA A 323 -41.06 -41.52 -6.55
CA ALA A 323 -41.00 -40.27 -5.75
C ALA A 323 -40.75 -40.57 -4.27
N ALA A 324 -41.33 -41.65 -3.75
CA ALA A 324 -41.07 -42.08 -2.39
C ALA A 324 -39.63 -42.57 -2.18
N LEU A 325 -39.04 -43.27 -3.17
CA LEU A 325 -37.64 -43.71 -3.17
C LEU A 325 -36.67 -42.51 -3.26
N GLU A 326 -36.96 -41.53 -4.14
CA GLU A 326 -36.13 -40.34 -4.28
C GLU A 326 -36.17 -39.41 -3.03
N SER A 327 -37.29 -39.36 -2.33
CA SER A 327 -37.42 -38.59 -1.10
C SER A 327 -36.60 -39.17 0.09
N ARG A 328 -36.20 -40.41 0.01
CA ARG A 328 -35.36 -41.08 1.02
C ARG A 328 -33.88 -40.76 0.79
N ARG A 329 -33.38 -39.72 1.43
CA ARG A 329 -31.96 -39.28 1.37
C ARG A 329 -30.97 -40.24 2.01
N THR A 330 -31.38 -41.14 2.89
CA THR A 330 -30.54 -42.10 3.61
C THR A 330 -31.25 -43.44 3.72
N LEU A 331 -30.55 -44.53 3.46
CA LEU A 331 -31.02 -45.88 3.73
C LEU A 331 -31.02 -46.06 5.27
N GLU A 332 -32.19 -46.26 5.84
CA GLU A 332 -32.35 -46.46 7.31
C GLU A 332 -31.75 -47.79 7.78
N ARG A 333 -31.65 -48.79 6.90
CA ARG A 333 -30.99 -50.09 7.17
C ARG A 333 -30.29 -50.59 5.90
N THR A 334 -29.06 -51.03 6.03
CA THR A 334 -28.31 -51.77 5.01
C THR A 334 -28.16 -53.22 5.48
N GLU A 335 -28.74 -54.16 4.71
CA GLU A 335 -28.49 -55.58 4.91
C GLU A 335 -27.66 -56.11 3.75
N ALA A 336 -26.74 -57.05 4.05
CA ALA A 336 -25.96 -57.72 3.01
C ALA A 336 -26.87 -58.73 2.31
N VAL A 337 -27.26 -58.42 1.08
CA VAL A 337 -28.08 -59.33 0.24
C VAL A 337 -27.18 -59.99 -0.79
N PRO A 338 -27.15 -61.32 -0.91
CA PRO A 338 -26.40 -62.00 -1.95
C PRO A 338 -26.97 -61.70 -3.31
N LEU A 339 -26.14 -61.10 -4.15
CA LEU A 339 -26.54 -60.59 -5.51
C LEU A 339 -27.21 -61.67 -6.36
N ARG A 340 -26.81 -62.94 -6.20
CA ARG A 340 -27.34 -64.09 -6.93
C ARG A 340 -28.82 -64.34 -6.64
N ALA A 341 -29.26 -64.13 -5.39
CA ALA A 341 -30.64 -64.33 -4.98
C ALA A 341 -31.58 -63.25 -5.54
N VAL A 342 -31.05 -62.06 -5.84
CA VAL A 342 -31.83 -60.95 -6.45
C VAL A 342 -31.94 -61.08 -7.97
N LEU A 343 -30.97 -61.73 -8.62
CA LEU A 343 -30.97 -61.91 -10.06
C LEU A 343 -31.77 -63.14 -10.56
N GLU A 344 -32.13 -64.05 -9.64
CA GLU A 344 -32.93 -65.27 -9.93
C GLU A 344 -34.44 -65.08 -9.62
N GLN A 345 -34.86 -63.90 -9.12
CA GLN A 345 -36.23 -63.44 -9.02
C GLN A 345 -36.65 -62.58 -10.24
#